data_9dd8790f3b169d183101e6c833d1cd44
#
_entry.id   9dd8790f3b169d183101e6c833d1cd44
#
_cell.length_a   1.000
_cell.length_b   1.000
_cell.length_c   1.000
_cell.angle_alpha   90.00
_cell.angle_beta   90.00
_cell.angle_gamma   90.00
#
_symmetry.space_group_name_H-M   'P 1'
#
loop_
_entity.id
_entity.type
_entity.pdbx_description
1 polymer ?
#
loop_
_entity_poly.entity_id
_entity_poly.type
_entity_poly.pdbx_seq_one_letter_code
_entity_poly.pdbx_strand_id
1 'polypeptide(L)'
;MKISTLIYCTKEGMRNIIRNIWFSLASVAIISACIFLFCMFFGLIANVQYMVLNAESTVGITVFFNEDMSEDDIQKIGDEIRARDEVKEVKYVSAEEAWENFKKEYFKGVEDLAEGFADDNPLAGSASYEIYLKDIDMQDDMVAWRGTVQGIRKINYSSDTASGLSSFNKMLGLLSGVIIAILLAVAIFLISNTITTAAAFRREENRIMRLIGATNFMIRAPFVVQGVMIGLVGALIPLAITYFLYRQAVVYMMERFDILSNLIEFIPIQTIFPSMVAVAMALGVGIGFVGSFFTIRRHLKV
;
A
#
# COMPACT_ATOMS: atom_id res chain seq x y z
N MET A 1 -28.36 -25.34 -10.19
CA MET A 1 -28.37 -24.73 -11.53
C MET A 1 -27.79 -25.73 -12.52
N LYS A 2 -28.44 -25.94 -13.69
CA LYS A 2 -27.90 -26.84 -14.73
C LYS A 2 -26.73 -26.12 -15.44
N ILE A 3 -25.63 -26.82 -15.70
CA ILE A 3 -24.43 -26.31 -16.39
C ILE A 3 -24.78 -25.62 -17.72
N SER A 4 -25.79 -26.19 -18.42
CA SER A 4 -26.34 -25.63 -19.68
C SER A 4 -26.86 -24.19 -19.55
N THR A 5 -27.46 -23.83 -18.39
CA THR A 5 -27.97 -22.48 -18.14
C THR A 5 -26.82 -21.50 -17.96
N LEU A 6 -25.73 -21.90 -17.31
CA LEU A 6 -24.53 -21.08 -17.11
C LEU A 6 -23.86 -20.78 -18.45
N ILE A 7 -23.68 -21.81 -19.30
CA ILE A 7 -23.10 -21.68 -20.63
C ILE A 7 -23.95 -20.74 -21.50
N TYR A 8 -25.29 -20.89 -21.43
CA TYR A 8 -26.19 -19.99 -22.15
C TYR A 8 -26.03 -18.54 -21.70
N CYS A 9 -26.03 -18.26 -20.38
CA CYS A 9 -25.88 -16.91 -19.86
C CYS A 9 -24.54 -16.28 -20.24
N THR A 10 -23.45 -17.05 -20.22
CA THR A 10 -22.12 -16.59 -20.61
C THR A 10 -22.06 -16.27 -22.12
N LYS A 11 -22.57 -17.18 -22.95
CA LYS A 11 -22.61 -16.99 -24.39
C LYS A 11 -23.46 -15.78 -24.80
N GLU A 12 -24.61 -15.62 -24.16
CA GLU A 12 -25.52 -14.49 -24.43
C GLU A 12 -24.96 -13.17 -23.89
N GLY A 13 -24.30 -13.19 -22.72
CA GLY A 13 -23.58 -12.04 -22.19
C GLY A 13 -22.48 -11.56 -23.13
N MET A 14 -21.69 -12.48 -23.68
CA MET A 14 -20.63 -12.17 -24.65
C MET A 14 -21.20 -11.64 -25.97
N ARG A 15 -22.30 -12.25 -26.45
CA ARG A 15 -23.02 -11.79 -27.65
C ARG A 15 -23.54 -10.36 -27.49
N ASN A 16 -23.99 -9.99 -26.29
CA ASN A 16 -24.44 -8.63 -25.97
C ASN A 16 -23.31 -7.60 -26.11
N ILE A 17 -22.09 -7.94 -25.67
CA ILE A 17 -20.92 -7.08 -25.80
C ILE A 17 -20.65 -6.80 -27.28
N ILE A 18 -20.64 -7.85 -28.10
CA ILE A 18 -20.33 -7.73 -29.53
C ILE A 18 -21.44 -6.97 -30.28
N ARG A 19 -22.72 -7.22 -29.97
CA ARG A 19 -23.86 -6.56 -30.63
C ARG A 19 -23.93 -5.07 -30.34
N ASN A 20 -23.43 -4.63 -29.15
CA ASN A 20 -23.34 -3.24 -28.74
C ASN A 20 -21.89 -2.82 -28.49
N ILE A 21 -21.02 -3.10 -29.45
CA ILE A 21 -19.57 -2.97 -29.28
C ILE A 21 -19.12 -1.56 -28.89
N TRP A 22 -19.71 -0.52 -29.46
CA TRP A 22 -19.37 0.87 -29.17
C TRP A 22 -19.66 1.27 -27.74
N PHE A 23 -20.85 0.89 -27.21
CA PHE A 23 -21.19 1.16 -25.81
C PHE A 23 -20.36 0.32 -24.84
N SER A 24 -20.09 -0.94 -25.20
CA SER A 24 -19.25 -1.81 -24.39
C SER A 24 -17.80 -1.31 -24.38
N LEU A 25 -17.25 -0.86 -25.52
CA LEU A 25 -15.91 -0.31 -25.60
C LEU A 25 -15.77 0.98 -24.80
N ALA A 26 -16.76 1.90 -24.90
CA ALA A 26 -16.79 3.11 -24.09
C ALA A 26 -16.78 2.77 -22.57
N SER A 27 -17.55 1.75 -22.17
CA SER A 27 -17.58 1.31 -20.77
C SER A 27 -16.28 0.71 -20.32
N VAL A 28 -15.66 -0.15 -21.13
CA VAL A 28 -14.33 -0.72 -20.87
C VAL A 28 -13.32 0.41 -20.73
N ALA A 29 -13.31 1.38 -21.66
CA ALA A 29 -12.37 2.50 -21.63
C ALA A 29 -12.48 3.33 -20.33
N ILE A 30 -13.73 3.63 -19.92
CA ILE A 30 -13.98 4.41 -18.70
C ILE A 30 -13.56 3.63 -17.45
N ILE A 31 -13.94 2.34 -17.35
CA ILE A 31 -13.55 1.48 -16.24
C ILE A 31 -12.02 1.32 -16.20
N SER A 32 -11.40 1.12 -17.36
CA SER A 32 -9.94 1.06 -17.46
C SER A 32 -9.28 2.34 -16.99
N ALA A 33 -9.82 3.51 -17.33
CA ALA A 33 -9.31 4.78 -16.85
C ALA A 33 -9.44 4.91 -15.31
N CYS A 34 -10.58 4.53 -14.74
CA CYS A 34 -10.78 4.54 -13.29
C CYS A 34 -9.82 3.58 -12.56
N ILE A 35 -9.66 2.35 -13.08
CA ILE A 35 -8.76 1.37 -12.48
C ILE A 35 -7.30 1.77 -12.70
N PHE A 36 -6.96 2.40 -13.82
CA PHE A 36 -5.64 2.95 -14.06
C PHE A 36 -5.27 4.01 -13.02
N LEU A 37 -6.16 4.97 -12.80
CA LEU A 37 -5.98 5.98 -11.76
C LEU A 37 -5.86 5.35 -10.37
N PHE A 38 -6.69 4.35 -10.06
CA PHE A 38 -6.56 3.59 -8.83
C PHE A 38 -5.18 2.94 -8.70
N CYS A 39 -4.69 2.24 -9.73
CA CYS A 39 -3.37 1.61 -9.73
C CYS A 39 -2.23 2.62 -9.56
N MET A 40 -2.34 3.79 -10.21
CA MET A 40 -1.36 4.87 -10.08
C MET A 40 -1.32 5.41 -8.64
N PHE A 41 -2.48 5.73 -8.06
CA PHE A 41 -2.54 6.19 -6.67
C PHE A 41 -2.11 5.11 -5.68
N PHE A 42 -2.53 3.86 -5.89
CA PHE A 42 -2.12 2.73 -5.06
C PHE A 42 -0.59 2.57 -5.07
N GLY A 43 0.03 2.60 -6.25
CA GLY A 43 1.48 2.50 -6.40
C GLY A 43 2.20 3.66 -5.73
N LEU A 44 1.73 4.89 -5.91
CA LEU A 44 2.31 6.09 -5.30
C LEU A 44 2.23 6.03 -3.78
N ILE A 45 1.06 5.75 -3.24
CA ILE A 45 0.82 5.71 -1.79
C ILE A 45 1.59 4.58 -1.14
N ALA A 46 1.60 3.37 -1.74
CA ALA A 46 2.36 2.24 -1.21
C ALA A 46 3.86 2.56 -1.15
N ASN A 47 4.44 3.22 -2.17
CA ASN A 47 5.83 3.63 -2.14
C ASN A 47 6.11 4.71 -1.10
N VAL A 48 5.24 5.72 -0.96
CA VAL A 48 5.40 6.73 0.08
C VAL A 48 5.30 6.11 1.47
N GLN A 49 4.35 5.20 1.71
CA GLN A 49 4.27 4.47 2.97
C GLN A 49 5.52 3.61 3.22
N TYR A 50 6.04 2.95 2.21
CA TYR A 50 7.27 2.18 2.31
C TYR A 50 8.47 3.06 2.67
N MET A 51 8.61 4.23 2.03
CA MET A 51 9.65 5.21 2.36
C MET A 51 9.51 5.72 3.79
N VAL A 52 8.29 6.02 4.22
CA VAL A 52 8.01 6.45 5.60
C VAL A 52 8.38 5.35 6.60
N LEU A 53 7.95 4.10 6.37
CA LEU A 53 8.29 2.97 7.22
C LEU A 53 9.80 2.69 7.28
N ASN A 54 10.51 2.86 6.17
CA ASN A 54 11.97 2.76 6.15
C ASN A 54 12.61 3.92 6.92
N ALA A 55 12.11 5.14 6.77
CA ALA A 55 12.55 6.29 7.56
C ALA A 55 12.23 6.10 9.06
N GLU A 56 11.03 5.60 9.41
CA GLU A 56 10.64 5.26 10.78
C GLU A 56 11.58 4.20 11.37
N SER A 57 11.97 3.20 10.58
CA SER A 57 12.91 2.15 11.02
C SER A 57 14.33 2.66 11.23
N THR A 58 14.65 3.86 10.75
CA THR A 58 15.95 4.53 10.95
C THR A 58 15.90 5.48 12.17
N VAL A 59 14.69 5.88 12.62
CA VAL A 59 14.49 6.66 13.84
C VAL A 59 14.56 5.73 15.05
N GLY A 60 15.78 5.45 15.50
CA GLY A 60 16.03 4.62 16.66
C GLY A 60 15.86 5.39 17.98
N ILE A 61 15.57 4.65 19.04
CA ILE A 61 15.73 5.10 20.41
C ILE A 61 17.13 4.76 20.85
N THR A 62 17.93 5.74 21.24
CA THR A 62 19.27 5.50 21.76
C THR A 62 19.23 5.53 23.30
N VAL A 63 19.62 4.43 23.91
CA VAL A 63 19.67 4.27 25.37
C VAL A 63 21.11 4.30 25.81
N PHE A 64 21.49 5.32 26.59
CA PHE A 64 22.81 5.47 27.21
C PHE A 64 22.80 4.95 28.63
N PHE A 65 23.90 4.30 29.03
CA PHE A 65 24.09 3.71 30.34
C PHE A 65 24.87 4.64 31.30
N ASN A 66 24.78 4.37 32.57
CA ASN A 66 25.66 5.02 33.54
C ASN A 66 27.11 4.54 33.35
N GLU A 67 28.08 5.44 33.53
CA GLU A 67 29.51 5.17 33.29
C GLU A 67 30.08 4.06 34.20
N ASP A 68 29.47 3.81 35.36
CA ASP A 68 29.89 2.80 36.33
C ASP A 68 29.29 1.42 36.11
N MET A 69 28.51 1.21 35.03
CA MET A 69 27.88 -0.08 34.78
C MET A 69 28.85 -1.12 34.23
N SER A 70 28.72 -2.36 34.75
CA SER A 70 29.47 -3.49 34.23
C SER A 70 28.91 -3.92 32.85
N GLU A 71 29.78 -4.48 31.99
CA GLU A 71 29.35 -5.02 30.70
C GLU A 71 28.27 -6.11 30.85
N ASP A 72 28.33 -6.92 31.93
CA ASP A 72 27.34 -7.96 32.20
C ASP A 72 25.95 -7.38 32.50
N ASP A 73 25.89 -6.24 33.18
CA ASP A 73 24.61 -5.57 33.50
C ASP A 73 24.04 -4.86 32.26
N ILE A 74 24.90 -4.26 31.41
CA ILE A 74 24.51 -3.72 30.11
C ILE A 74 23.92 -4.82 29.23
N GLN A 75 24.54 -6.02 29.23
CA GLN A 75 24.07 -7.15 28.44
C GLN A 75 22.71 -7.66 28.92
N LYS A 76 22.47 -7.72 30.26
CA LYS A 76 21.15 -8.09 30.82
C LYS A 76 20.05 -7.11 30.40
N ILE A 77 20.33 -5.81 30.44
CA ILE A 77 19.38 -4.79 29.92
C ILE A 77 19.12 -4.99 28.44
N GLY A 78 20.15 -5.29 27.64
CA GLY A 78 20.01 -5.62 26.22
C GLY A 78 19.10 -6.82 25.96
N ASP A 79 19.21 -7.87 26.81
CA ASP A 79 18.37 -9.05 26.70
C ASP A 79 16.91 -8.76 27.10
N GLU A 80 16.70 -7.95 28.14
CA GLU A 80 15.36 -7.47 28.51
C GLU A 80 14.72 -6.64 27.40
N ILE A 81 15.47 -5.77 26.73
CA ILE A 81 15.00 -4.98 25.59
C ILE A 81 14.63 -5.89 24.43
N ARG A 82 15.49 -6.88 24.06
CA ARG A 82 15.23 -7.83 22.99
C ARG A 82 14.01 -8.72 23.21
N ALA A 83 13.68 -8.99 24.48
CA ALA A 83 12.54 -9.82 24.86
C ALA A 83 11.19 -9.12 24.69
N ARG A 84 11.16 -7.84 24.41
CA ARG A 84 9.92 -7.06 24.27
C ARG A 84 9.30 -7.22 22.89
N ASP A 85 7.98 -7.37 22.84
CA ASP A 85 7.24 -7.61 21.60
C ASP A 85 7.28 -6.44 20.61
N GLU A 86 7.38 -5.21 21.10
CA GLU A 86 7.43 -3.99 20.29
C GLU A 86 8.79 -3.77 19.61
N VAL A 87 9.84 -4.45 20.05
CA VAL A 87 11.20 -4.29 19.54
C VAL A 87 11.39 -5.10 18.26
N LYS A 88 11.93 -4.46 17.24
CA LYS A 88 12.29 -5.07 15.95
C LYS A 88 13.75 -5.52 15.94
N GLU A 89 14.65 -4.63 16.37
CA GLU A 89 16.08 -4.82 16.34
C GLU A 89 16.75 -4.03 17.48
N VAL A 90 17.82 -4.58 18.04
CA VAL A 90 18.65 -3.91 19.06
C VAL A 90 20.10 -4.04 18.63
N LYS A 91 20.75 -2.91 18.37
CA LYS A 91 22.15 -2.83 18.04
C LYS A 91 22.93 -2.25 19.22
N TYR A 92 23.97 -2.95 19.67
CA TYR A 92 24.93 -2.41 20.64
C TYR A 92 25.95 -1.57 19.90
N VAL A 93 26.20 -0.38 20.38
CA VAL A 93 27.22 0.54 19.88
C VAL A 93 28.20 0.80 21.02
N SER A 94 29.45 0.33 20.85
CA SER A 94 30.48 0.58 21.85
C SER A 94 30.92 2.04 21.82
N ALA A 95 31.60 2.48 22.88
CA ALA A 95 32.15 3.83 22.97
C ALA A 95 33.14 4.13 21.82
N GLU A 96 33.91 3.13 21.41
CA GLU A 96 34.85 3.22 20.30
C GLU A 96 34.11 3.34 18.95
N GLU A 97 33.10 2.52 18.71
CA GLU A 97 32.27 2.59 17.49
C GLU A 97 31.54 3.91 17.42
N ALA A 98 30.99 4.40 18.55
CA ALA A 98 30.34 5.69 18.62
C ALA A 98 31.29 6.84 18.23
N TRP A 99 32.54 6.79 18.72
CA TRP A 99 33.53 7.78 18.36
C TRP A 99 33.97 7.72 16.89
N GLU A 100 34.16 6.51 16.34
CA GLU A 100 34.48 6.34 14.93
C GLU A 100 33.36 6.84 14.01
N ASN A 101 32.10 6.57 14.37
CA ASN A 101 30.94 7.06 13.61
C ASN A 101 30.83 8.58 13.70
N PHE A 102 31.04 9.16 14.88
CA PHE A 102 31.06 10.60 15.08
C PHE A 102 32.14 11.28 14.25
N LYS A 103 33.37 10.72 14.23
CA LYS A 103 34.46 11.26 13.39
C LYS A 103 34.09 11.26 11.91
N LYS A 104 33.57 10.15 11.40
CA LYS A 104 33.17 10.02 9.98
C LYS A 104 32.10 11.01 9.57
N GLU A 105 31.18 11.32 10.46
CA GLU A 105 30.02 12.17 10.15
C GLU A 105 30.35 13.67 10.30
N TYR A 106 30.98 14.05 11.40
CA TYR A 106 31.15 15.46 11.74
C TYR A 106 32.52 16.06 11.30
N PHE A 107 33.54 15.20 11.13
CA PHE A 107 34.88 15.67 10.66
C PHE A 107 35.13 15.37 9.19
N LYS A 108 34.09 15.01 8.44
CA LYS A 108 34.18 14.78 6.99
C LYS A 108 34.68 16.05 6.27
N GLY A 109 35.90 16.00 5.71
CA GLY A 109 36.57 17.15 5.04
C GLY A 109 37.41 18.03 5.92
N VAL A 110 37.53 17.73 7.23
CA VAL A 110 38.40 18.40 8.21
C VAL A 110 39.01 17.38 9.16
N GLU A 111 39.50 16.28 8.62
CA GLU A 111 39.96 15.10 9.36
C GLU A 111 41.12 15.41 10.30
N ASP A 112 41.95 16.40 9.95
CA ASP A 112 43.08 16.89 10.78
C ASP A 112 42.60 17.43 12.16
N LEU A 113 41.36 17.89 12.28
CA LEU A 113 40.81 18.33 13.56
C LEU A 113 40.48 17.16 14.49
N ALA A 114 40.24 15.97 13.97
CA ALA A 114 40.01 14.76 14.74
C ALA A 114 41.31 14.23 15.37
N GLU A 115 42.49 14.55 14.81
CA GLU A 115 43.80 14.15 15.37
C GLU A 115 44.06 14.75 16.75
N GLY A 116 43.46 15.93 17.06
CA GLY A 116 43.53 16.54 18.39
C GLY A 116 42.92 15.72 19.51
N PHE A 117 42.11 14.69 19.18
CA PHE A 117 41.43 13.78 20.10
C PHE A 117 41.97 12.33 20.01
N ALA A 118 43.18 12.14 19.41
CA ALA A 118 43.72 10.81 19.14
C ALA A 118 43.96 10.00 20.43
N ASP A 119 44.34 10.67 21.53
CA ASP A 119 44.66 10.04 22.82
C ASP A 119 43.53 10.13 23.85
N ASP A 120 42.42 10.85 23.55
CA ASP A 120 41.33 11.06 24.49
C ASP A 120 39.97 10.88 23.77
N ASN A 121 39.33 9.76 23.95
CA ASN A 121 38.00 9.53 23.37
C ASN A 121 36.93 10.30 24.17
N PRO A 122 36.36 11.42 23.63
CA PRO A 122 35.34 12.19 24.35
C PRO A 122 34.05 11.43 24.60
N LEU A 123 33.86 10.28 23.91
CA LEU A 123 32.69 9.41 24.02
C LEU A 123 33.00 8.12 24.80
N ALA A 124 34.08 8.06 25.59
CA ALA A 124 34.49 6.85 26.33
C ALA A 124 33.39 6.27 27.24
N GLY A 125 32.51 7.12 27.80
CA GLY A 125 31.35 6.70 28.60
C GLY A 125 30.03 6.66 27.81
N SER A 126 30.04 6.59 26.47
CA SER A 126 28.85 6.72 25.63
C SER A 126 28.45 5.43 24.94
N ALA A 127 28.77 4.27 25.55
CA ALA A 127 28.20 3.01 25.09
C ALA A 127 26.69 3.08 25.15
N SER A 128 26.02 2.55 24.13
CA SER A 128 24.56 2.68 23.98
C SER A 128 23.96 1.48 23.28
N TYR A 129 22.65 1.29 23.49
CA TYR A 129 21.83 0.47 22.59
C TYR A 129 21.01 1.38 21.66
N GLU A 130 21.10 1.12 20.37
CA GLU A 130 20.18 1.64 19.36
C GLU A 130 19.03 0.64 19.22
N ILE A 131 17.82 1.07 19.54
CA ILE A 131 16.61 0.23 19.56
C ILE A 131 15.73 0.69 18.44
N TYR A 132 15.41 -0.23 17.53
CA TYR A 132 14.47 0.00 16.43
C TYR A 132 13.16 -0.72 16.76
N LEU A 133 12.05 0.01 16.71
CA LEU A 133 10.72 -0.52 17.01
C LEU A 133 10.03 -1.06 15.76
N LYS A 134 9.07 -1.96 15.94
CA LYS A 134 8.20 -2.46 14.87
C LYS A 134 7.20 -1.40 14.39
N ASP A 135 6.78 -0.54 15.31
CA ASP A 135 5.87 0.57 15.08
C ASP A 135 6.33 1.78 15.90
N ILE A 136 6.46 2.94 15.25
CA ILE A 136 6.94 4.15 15.90
C ILE A 136 5.94 4.69 16.95
N ASP A 137 4.64 4.37 16.80
CA ASP A 137 3.62 4.72 17.79
C ASP A 137 3.86 4.05 19.16
N MET A 138 4.67 2.97 19.23
CA MET A 138 5.06 2.30 20.49
C MET A 138 6.25 2.96 21.19
N GLN A 139 6.76 4.08 20.66
CA GLN A 139 7.92 4.77 21.21
C GLN A 139 7.68 5.30 22.64
N ASP A 140 6.49 5.85 22.88
CA ASP A 140 6.13 6.39 24.19
C ASP A 140 6.06 5.29 25.26
N ASP A 141 5.58 4.10 24.93
CA ASP A 141 5.53 2.94 25.82
C ASP A 141 6.94 2.45 26.15
N MET A 142 7.83 2.43 25.17
CA MET A 142 9.24 2.07 25.35
C MET A 142 9.98 3.09 26.22
N VAL A 143 9.70 4.38 26.05
CA VAL A 143 10.31 5.44 26.87
C VAL A 143 9.75 5.41 28.29
N ALA A 144 8.47 5.11 28.51
CA ALA A 144 7.86 4.97 29.81
C ALA A 144 8.47 3.79 30.60
N TRP A 145 8.83 2.70 29.93
CA TRP A 145 9.52 1.55 30.53
C TRP A 145 10.87 1.93 31.19
N ARG A 146 11.56 2.97 30.71
CA ARG A 146 12.79 3.48 31.32
C ARG A 146 12.66 3.67 32.84
N GLY A 147 11.50 4.16 33.30
CA GLY A 147 11.26 4.41 34.73
C GLY A 147 11.35 3.17 35.61
N THR A 148 11.34 1.98 35.03
CA THR A 148 11.39 0.69 35.76
C THR A 148 12.79 0.06 35.74
N VAL A 149 13.72 0.55 34.92
CA VAL A 149 15.08 -0.02 34.75
C VAL A 149 16.13 0.89 35.38
N GLN A 150 16.89 0.33 36.33
CA GLN A 150 18.01 1.04 36.95
C GLN A 150 19.25 0.94 36.03
N GLY A 151 20.03 2.02 35.96
CA GLY A 151 21.28 2.05 35.15
C GLY A 151 21.20 2.79 33.85
N ILE A 152 20.02 3.21 33.40
CA ILE A 152 19.85 4.04 32.19
C ILE A 152 20.07 5.51 32.56
N ARG A 153 21.16 6.10 32.02
CA ARG A 153 21.51 7.52 32.23
C ARG A 153 20.58 8.43 31.42
N LYS A 154 20.42 8.14 30.13
CA LYS A 154 19.66 8.99 29.21
C LYS A 154 19.05 8.14 28.11
N ILE A 155 17.84 8.50 27.72
CA ILE A 155 17.26 8.04 26.45
C ILE A 155 17.19 9.23 25.50
N ASN A 156 17.76 9.06 24.33
CA ASN A 156 17.65 10.01 23.23
C ASN A 156 16.67 9.43 22.21
N TYR A 157 15.60 10.18 21.95
CA TYR A 157 14.57 9.81 20.99
C TYR A 157 13.95 11.08 20.42
N SER A 158 13.41 11.00 19.21
CA SER A 158 12.81 12.15 18.53
C SER A 158 11.29 12.01 18.50
N SER A 159 10.64 12.42 19.60
CA SER A 159 9.16 12.36 19.71
C SER A 159 8.47 13.18 18.63
N ASP A 160 9.00 14.34 18.27
CA ASP A 160 8.41 15.22 17.24
C ASP A 160 8.51 14.60 15.84
N THR A 161 9.63 13.95 15.53
CA THR A 161 9.80 13.24 14.26
C THR A 161 8.90 12.03 14.19
N ALA A 162 8.82 11.23 15.25
CA ALA A 162 7.98 10.06 15.35
C ALA A 162 6.50 10.41 15.17
N SER A 163 5.99 11.38 15.93
CA SER A 163 4.59 11.82 15.86
C SER A 163 4.25 12.45 14.51
N GLY A 164 5.20 13.17 13.91
CA GLY A 164 5.06 13.75 12.57
C GLY A 164 4.90 12.67 11.49
N LEU A 165 5.77 11.66 11.49
CA LEU A 165 5.72 10.53 10.55
C LEU A 165 4.44 9.72 10.69
N SER A 166 4.05 9.36 11.92
CA SER A 166 2.81 8.65 12.20
C SER A 166 1.57 9.42 11.73
N SER A 167 1.51 10.72 12.03
CA SER A 167 0.41 11.59 11.58
C SER A 167 0.34 11.68 10.07
N PHE A 168 1.49 11.79 9.39
CA PHE A 168 1.59 11.81 7.95
C PHE A 168 1.10 10.49 7.32
N ASN A 169 1.49 9.34 7.90
CA ASN A 169 1.06 8.03 7.43
C ASN A 169 -0.48 7.85 7.58
N LYS A 170 -1.05 8.25 8.73
CA LYS A 170 -2.51 8.26 8.95
C LYS A 170 -3.24 9.16 7.94
N MET A 171 -2.72 10.35 7.66
CA MET A 171 -3.27 11.27 6.66
C MET A 171 -3.25 10.66 5.25
N LEU A 172 -2.14 10.03 4.86
CA LEU A 172 -2.04 9.32 3.58
C LEU A 172 -3.06 8.18 3.48
N GLY A 173 -3.24 7.39 4.53
CA GLY A 173 -4.23 6.33 4.59
C GLY A 173 -5.66 6.84 4.39
N LEU A 174 -6.01 7.94 5.06
CA LEU A 174 -7.33 8.57 4.93
C LEU A 174 -7.54 9.14 3.52
N LEU A 175 -6.56 9.85 2.98
CA LEU A 175 -6.61 10.42 1.62
C LEU A 175 -6.80 9.31 0.58
N SER A 176 -6.07 8.20 0.72
CA SER A 176 -6.20 7.02 -0.13
C SER A 176 -7.61 6.45 -0.10
N GLY A 177 -8.17 6.27 1.10
CA GLY A 177 -9.51 5.75 1.29
C GLY A 177 -10.57 6.62 0.60
N VAL A 178 -10.46 7.94 0.72
CA VAL A 178 -11.36 8.90 0.07
C VAL A 178 -11.25 8.82 -1.46
N ILE A 179 -10.05 8.81 -2.02
CA ILE A 179 -9.82 8.70 -3.46
C ILE A 179 -10.41 7.39 -4.00
N ILE A 180 -10.14 6.27 -3.33
CA ILE A 180 -10.67 4.96 -3.71
C ILE A 180 -12.20 4.96 -3.67
N ALA A 181 -12.82 5.52 -2.63
CA ALA A 181 -14.27 5.60 -2.51
C ALA A 181 -14.90 6.43 -3.65
N ILE A 182 -14.31 7.55 -4.03
CA ILE A 182 -14.77 8.39 -5.15
C ILE A 182 -14.66 7.61 -6.47
N LEU A 183 -13.52 6.99 -6.74
CA LEU A 183 -13.31 6.22 -7.97
C LEU A 183 -14.29 5.05 -8.09
N LEU A 184 -14.55 4.34 -6.98
CA LEU A 184 -15.57 3.30 -6.91
C LEU A 184 -16.97 3.83 -7.23
N ALA A 185 -17.37 4.94 -6.63
CA ALA A 185 -18.69 5.55 -6.87
C ALA A 185 -18.86 5.92 -8.35
N VAL A 186 -17.86 6.56 -8.94
CA VAL A 186 -17.85 6.91 -10.37
C VAL A 186 -17.96 5.67 -11.25
N ALA A 187 -17.17 4.64 -10.98
CA ALA A 187 -17.16 3.41 -11.77
C ALA A 187 -18.51 2.66 -11.67
N ILE A 188 -19.11 2.55 -10.49
CA ILE A 188 -20.45 1.95 -10.29
C ILE A 188 -21.52 2.75 -11.05
N PHE A 189 -21.47 4.09 -11.00
CA PHE A 189 -22.39 4.94 -11.72
C PHE A 189 -22.30 4.72 -13.24
N LEU A 190 -21.10 4.63 -13.78
CA LEU A 190 -20.88 4.45 -15.22
C LEU A 190 -21.31 3.06 -15.71
N ILE A 191 -21.02 2.00 -14.96
CA ILE A 191 -21.55 0.65 -15.27
C ILE A 191 -23.06 0.64 -15.21
N SER A 192 -23.66 1.24 -14.19
CA SER A 192 -25.13 1.36 -14.08
C SER A 192 -25.74 1.99 -15.33
N ASN A 193 -25.15 3.07 -15.81
CA ASN A 193 -25.62 3.75 -17.02
C ASN A 193 -25.52 2.87 -18.26
N THR A 194 -24.40 2.17 -18.42
CA THR A 194 -24.17 1.24 -19.55
C THR A 194 -25.15 0.09 -19.56
N ILE A 195 -25.37 -0.55 -18.41
CA ILE A 195 -26.31 -1.67 -18.29
C ILE A 195 -27.74 -1.22 -18.50
N THR A 196 -28.12 -0.03 -18.03
CA THR A 196 -29.44 0.57 -18.29
C THR A 196 -29.68 0.72 -19.79
N THR A 197 -28.69 1.27 -20.49
CA THR A 197 -28.74 1.45 -21.95
C THR A 197 -28.85 0.10 -22.66
N ALA A 198 -28.02 -0.88 -22.29
CA ALA A 198 -28.08 -2.23 -22.85
C ALA A 198 -29.44 -2.92 -22.61
N ALA A 199 -30.04 -2.76 -21.41
CA ALA A 199 -31.33 -3.30 -21.08
C ALA A 199 -32.48 -2.63 -21.85
N ALA A 200 -32.37 -1.31 -22.10
CA ALA A 200 -33.34 -0.55 -22.90
C ALA A 200 -33.36 -1.02 -24.36
N PHE A 201 -32.20 -1.25 -24.97
CA PHE A 201 -32.13 -1.80 -26.34
C PHE A 201 -32.73 -3.21 -26.49
N ARG A 202 -32.80 -3.98 -25.41
CA ARG A 202 -33.35 -5.36 -25.41
C ARG A 202 -34.73 -5.45 -24.79
N ARG A 203 -35.45 -4.36 -24.65
CA ARG A 203 -36.74 -4.32 -23.95
C ARG A 203 -37.77 -5.27 -24.61
N GLU A 204 -37.85 -5.29 -25.92
CA GLU A 204 -38.82 -6.16 -26.65
C GLU A 204 -38.41 -7.65 -26.54
N GLU A 205 -37.12 -7.98 -26.68
CA GLU A 205 -36.64 -9.36 -26.51
C GLU A 205 -36.96 -9.87 -25.10
N ASN A 206 -36.69 -9.07 -24.09
CA ASN A 206 -36.98 -9.38 -22.68
C ASN A 206 -38.48 -9.58 -22.44
N ARG A 207 -39.33 -8.79 -23.13
CA ARG A 207 -40.78 -8.92 -23.06
C ARG A 207 -41.26 -10.23 -23.66
N ILE A 208 -40.75 -10.61 -24.83
CA ILE A 208 -41.07 -11.88 -25.48
C ILE A 208 -40.63 -13.05 -24.60
N MET A 209 -39.41 -13.03 -24.06
CA MET A 209 -38.94 -14.07 -23.15
C MET A 209 -39.84 -14.27 -21.93
N ARG A 210 -40.41 -13.19 -21.41
CA ARG A 210 -41.40 -13.23 -20.33
C ARG A 210 -42.71 -13.91 -20.76
N LEU A 211 -43.21 -13.57 -21.92
CA LEU A 211 -44.48 -14.15 -22.43
C LEU A 211 -44.37 -15.65 -22.64
N ILE A 212 -43.21 -16.19 -22.98
CA ILE A 212 -42.96 -17.62 -23.11
C ILE A 212 -42.57 -18.31 -21.79
N GLY A 213 -42.64 -17.59 -20.64
CA GLY A 213 -42.44 -18.18 -19.32
C GLY A 213 -40.99 -18.25 -18.83
N ALA A 214 -40.07 -17.48 -19.40
CA ALA A 214 -38.69 -17.42 -18.91
C ALA A 214 -38.60 -16.86 -17.50
N THR A 215 -37.77 -17.47 -16.65
CA THR A 215 -37.55 -17.00 -15.28
C THR A 215 -36.81 -15.65 -15.24
N ASN A 216 -37.07 -14.87 -14.20
CA ASN A 216 -36.38 -13.60 -13.98
C ASN A 216 -34.85 -13.75 -13.97
N PHE A 217 -34.33 -14.91 -13.51
CA PHE A 217 -32.92 -15.22 -13.54
C PHE A 217 -32.39 -15.33 -14.98
N MET A 218 -33.07 -16.06 -15.86
CA MET A 218 -32.65 -16.21 -17.26
C MET A 218 -32.61 -14.89 -18.01
N ILE A 219 -33.49 -13.93 -17.66
CA ILE A 219 -33.51 -12.61 -18.27
C ILE A 219 -32.39 -11.72 -17.73
N ARG A 220 -32.09 -11.82 -16.42
CA ARG A 220 -31.13 -10.93 -15.75
C ARG A 220 -29.67 -11.40 -15.85
N ALA A 221 -29.43 -12.72 -15.77
CA ALA A 221 -28.09 -13.26 -15.70
C ALA A 221 -27.15 -12.87 -16.88
N PRO A 222 -27.60 -12.82 -18.14
CA PRO A 222 -26.74 -12.37 -19.25
C PRO A 222 -26.18 -10.95 -19.08
N PHE A 223 -26.96 -10.03 -18.49
CA PHE A 223 -26.52 -8.67 -18.24
C PHE A 223 -25.50 -8.58 -17.08
N VAL A 224 -25.68 -9.43 -16.06
CA VAL A 224 -24.70 -9.53 -14.98
C VAL A 224 -23.38 -10.09 -15.51
N VAL A 225 -23.43 -11.12 -16.34
CA VAL A 225 -22.25 -11.67 -17.02
C VAL A 225 -21.58 -10.61 -17.90
N GLN A 226 -22.37 -9.86 -18.68
CA GLN A 226 -21.87 -8.75 -19.50
C GLN A 226 -21.11 -7.72 -18.62
N GLY A 227 -21.69 -7.28 -17.50
CA GLY A 227 -21.05 -6.31 -16.58
C GLY A 227 -19.76 -6.84 -15.97
N VAL A 228 -19.76 -8.12 -15.52
CA VAL A 228 -18.55 -8.76 -14.99
C VAL A 228 -17.45 -8.85 -16.05
N MET A 229 -17.77 -9.23 -17.29
CA MET A 229 -16.79 -9.29 -18.36
C MET A 229 -16.22 -7.93 -18.75
N ILE A 230 -17.07 -6.90 -18.81
CA ILE A 230 -16.64 -5.53 -19.04
C ILE A 230 -15.71 -5.07 -17.91
N GLY A 231 -16.05 -5.36 -16.65
CA GLY A 231 -15.23 -5.05 -15.49
C GLY A 231 -13.88 -5.79 -15.49
N LEU A 232 -13.89 -7.08 -15.87
CA LEU A 232 -12.68 -7.90 -15.95
C LEU A 232 -11.72 -7.38 -17.04
N VAL A 233 -12.21 -7.16 -18.26
CA VAL A 233 -11.40 -6.60 -19.36
C VAL A 233 -10.93 -5.19 -19.02
N GLY A 234 -11.82 -4.39 -18.41
CA GLY A 234 -11.51 -3.04 -17.92
C GLY A 234 -10.43 -3.00 -16.83
N ALA A 235 -10.22 -4.09 -16.08
CA ALA A 235 -9.13 -4.19 -15.10
C ALA A 235 -7.83 -4.73 -15.71
N LEU A 236 -7.89 -5.66 -16.64
CA LEU A 236 -6.70 -6.28 -17.24
C LEU A 236 -5.85 -5.29 -18.05
N ILE A 237 -6.50 -4.40 -18.81
CA ILE A 237 -5.80 -3.41 -19.65
C ILE A 237 -4.94 -2.46 -18.79
N PRO A 238 -5.49 -1.78 -17.77
CA PRO A 238 -4.70 -0.87 -16.94
C PRO A 238 -3.62 -1.59 -16.11
N LEU A 239 -3.87 -2.81 -15.67
CA LEU A 239 -2.85 -3.61 -14.97
C LEU A 239 -1.62 -3.85 -15.85
N ALA A 240 -1.82 -4.23 -17.13
CA ALA A 240 -0.71 -4.39 -18.07
C ALA A 240 0.04 -3.07 -18.31
N ILE A 241 -0.68 -1.97 -18.51
CA ILE A 241 -0.08 -0.64 -18.71
C ILE A 241 0.69 -0.22 -17.45
N THR A 242 0.10 -0.35 -16.28
CA THR A 242 0.73 0.05 -15.01
C THR A 242 1.98 -0.77 -14.72
N TYR A 243 1.98 -2.08 -15.04
CA TYR A 243 3.16 -2.92 -14.90
C TYR A 243 4.36 -2.36 -15.67
N PHE A 244 4.16 -2.05 -16.95
CA PHE A 244 5.21 -1.48 -17.80
C PHE A 244 5.65 -0.09 -17.33
N LEU A 245 4.68 0.79 -17.01
CA LEU A 245 4.97 2.14 -16.56
C LEU A 245 5.73 2.16 -15.23
N TYR A 246 5.30 1.35 -14.25
CA TYR A 246 5.95 1.26 -12.96
C TYR A 246 7.40 0.77 -13.10
N ARG A 247 7.60 -0.32 -13.84
CA ARG A 247 8.94 -0.84 -14.11
C ARG A 247 9.85 0.20 -14.76
N GLN A 248 9.33 0.90 -15.77
CA GLN A 248 10.10 1.92 -16.47
C GLN A 248 10.40 3.13 -15.57
N ALA A 249 9.43 3.54 -14.76
CA ALA A 249 9.60 4.65 -13.83
C ALA A 249 10.68 4.36 -12.78
N VAL A 250 10.65 3.16 -12.16
CA VAL A 250 11.66 2.76 -11.15
C VAL A 250 13.05 2.71 -11.78
N VAL A 251 13.22 2.10 -12.96
CA VAL A 251 14.51 2.03 -13.65
C VAL A 251 15.02 3.44 -13.99
N TYR A 252 14.16 4.29 -14.54
CA TYR A 252 14.51 5.67 -14.88
C TYR A 252 14.93 6.51 -13.66
N MET A 253 14.23 6.33 -12.54
CA MET A 253 14.56 7.03 -11.29
C MET A 253 15.92 6.58 -10.74
N MET A 254 16.18 5.26 -10.74
CA MET A 254 17.46 4.72 -10.27
C MET A 254 18.64 5.13 -11.14
N GLU A 255 18.48 5.19 -12.49
CA GLU A 255 19.55 5.55 -13.39
C GLU A 255 19.85 7.07 -13.43
N ARG A 256 18.85 7.93 -13.20
CA ARG A 256 18.97 9.37 -13.39
C ARG A 256 19.34 10.12 -12.10
N PHE A 257 19.05 9.53 -10.96
CA PHE A 257 19.20 10.19 -9.66
C PHE A 257 20.03 9.34 -8.70
N ASP A 258 21.35 9.23 -8.95
CA ASP A 258 22.29 8.48 -8.11
C ASP A 258 22.24 8.89 -6.62
N ILE A 259 21.97 10.16 -6.32
CA ILE A 259 21.86 10.67 -4.95
C ILE A 259 20.57 10.17 -4.29
N LEU A 260 19.47 10.07 -5.06
CA LEU A 260 18.19 9.57 -4.56
C LEU A 260 18.18 8.04 -4.39
N SER A 261 18.95 7.31 -5.20
CA SER A 261 19.01 5.84 -5.12
C SER A 261 19.58 5.34 -3.78
N ASN A 262 20.40 6.16 -3.13
CA ASN A 262 20.99 5.88 -1.81
C ASN A 262 20.06 6.30 -0.63
N LEU A 263 19.06 7.15 -0.89
CA LEU A 263 18.17 7.70 0.14
C LEU A 263 16.73 7.16 0.04
N ILE A 264 16.31 6.73 -1.16
CA ILE A 264 14.94 6.36 -1.44
C ILE A 264 14.92 4.94 -2.01
N GLU A 265 14.37 4.00 -1.25
CA GLU A 265 14.10 2.65 -1.72
C GLU A 265 12.66 2.56 -2.24
N PHE A 266 12.50 2.09 -3.48
CA PHE A 266 11.21 1.78 -4.07
C PHE A 266 10.83 0.33 -3.82
N ILE A 267 9.54 0.07 -3.63
CA ILE A 267 9.06 -1.30 -3.50
C ILE A 267 9.33 -2.06 -4.79
N PRO A 268 10.00 -3.23 -4.73
CA PRO A 268 10.18 -4.06 -5.92
C PRO A 268 8.84 -4.42 -6.56
N ILE A 269 8.78 -4.39 -7.90
CA ILE A 269 7.53 -4.68 -8.63
C ILE A 269 6.97 -6.07 -8.30
N GLN A 270 7.84 -7.03 -8.01
CA GLN A 270 7.45 -8.39 -7.62
C GLN A 270 6.65 -8.43 -6.31
N THR A 271 6.87 -7.46 -5.43
CA THR A 271 6.20 -7.35 -4.13
C THR A 271 4.87 -6.59 -4.23
N ILE A 272 4.85 -5.46 -4.95
CA ILE A 272 3.66 -4.59 -5.04
C ILE A 272 2.65 -5.11 -6.05
N PHE A 273 3.09 -5.69 -7.17
CA PHE A 273 2.21 -6.04 -8.28
C PHE A 273 1.18 -7.13 -7.94
N PRO A 274 1.48 -8.20 -7.20
CA PRO A 274 0.48 -9.21 -6.82
C PRO A 274 -0.68 -8.62 -6.01
N SER A 275 -0.39 -7.74 -5.04
CA SER A 275 -1.42 -7.07 -4.25
C SER A 275 -2.25 -6.10 -5.10
N MET A 276 -1.60 -5.34 -5.98
CA MET A 276 -2.26 -4.45 -6.93
C MET A 276 -3.20 -5.23 -7.87
N VAL A 277 -2.75 -6.37 -8.42
CA VAL A 277 -3.59 -7.24 -9.27
C VAL A 277 -4.78 -7.76 -8.51
N ALA A 278 -4.59 -8.28 -7.28
CA ALA A 278 -5.69 -8.81 -6.48
C ALA A 278 -6.77 -7.75 -6.23
N VAL A 279 -6.38 -6.55 -5.83
CA VAL A 279 -7.31 -5.45 -5.54
C VAL A 279 -7.96 -4.93 -6.81
N ALA A 280 -7.20 -4.66 -7.88
CA ALA A 280 -7.73 -4.15 -9.14
C ALA A 280 -8.71 -5.13 -9.80
N MET A 281 -8.41 -6.44 -9.77
CA MET A 281 -9.32 -7.48 -10.26
C MET A 281 -10.59 -7.59 -9.40
N ALA A 282 -10.45 -7.55 -8.08
CA ALA A 282 -11.60 -7.54 -7.17
C ALA A 282 -12.49 -6.31 -7.42
N LEU A 283 -11.89 -5.14 -7.62
CA LEU A 283 -12.60 -3.91 -7.96
C LEU A 283 -13.30 -4.02 -9.32
N GLY A 284 -12.59 -4.43 -10.38
CA GLY A 284 -13.15 -4.54 -11.73
C GLY A 284 -14.33 -5.53 -11.79
N VAL A 285 -14.15 -6.73 -11.25
CA VAL A 285 -15.22 -7.74 -11.18
C VAL A 285 -16.34 -7.30 -10.23
N GLY A 286 -15.98 -6.74 -9.07
CA GLY A 286 -16.94 -6.26 -8.07
C GLY A 286 -17.83 -5.14 -8.61
N ILE A 287 -17.24 -4.13 -9.22
CA ILE A 287 -17.96 -3.01 -9.85
C ILE A 287 -18.86 -3.54 -10.98
N GLY A 288 -18.33 -4.43 -11.83
CA GLY A 288 -19.09 -5.06 -12.91
C GLY A 288 -20.30 -5.85 -12.40
N PHE A 289 -20.12 -6.63 -11.34
CA PHE A 289 -21.19 -7.41 -10.71
C PHE A 289 -22.21 -6.50 -10.00
N VAL A 290 -21.76 -5.65 -9.09
CA VAL A 290 -22.62 -4.79 -8.27
C VAL A 290 -23.39 -3.81 -9.16
N GLY A 291 -22.70 -3.12 -10.06
CA GLY A 291 -23.33 -2.16 -10.97
C GLY A 291 -24.39 -2.81 -11.85
N SER A 292 -24.11 -3.96 -12.44
CA SER A 292 -25.10 -4.67 -13.27
C SER A 292 -26.25 -5.26 -12.46
N PHE A 293 -25.97 -5.85 -11.30
CA PHE A 293 -27.01 -6.47 -10.47
C PHE A 293 -28.03 -5.46 -9.93
N PHE A 294 -27.57 -4.36 -9.37
CA PHE A 294 -28.46 -3.33 -8.84
C PHE A 294 -29.23 -2.62 -9.95
N THR A 295 -28.57 -2.30 -11.06
CA THR A 295 -29.22 -1.62 -12.19
C THR A 295 -30.36 -2.46 -12.78
N ILE A 296 -30.12 -3.74 -13.02
CA ILE A 296 -31.12 -4.62 -13.58
C ILE A 296 -32.29 -4.84 -12.61
N ARG A 297 -31.98 -4.98 -11.32
CA ARG A 297 -33.03 -5.14 -10.31
C ARG A 297 -33.94 -3.90 -10.23
N ARG A 298 -33.40 -2.70 -10.48
CA ARG A 298 -34.15 -1.43 -10.48
C ARG A 298 -34.95 -1.21 -11.76
N HIS A 299 -34.36 -1.51 -12.93
CA HIS A 299 -34.94 -1.21 -14.23
C HIS A 299 -35.83 -2.33 -14.82
N LEU A 300 -35.63 -3.57 -14.42
CA LEU A 300 -36.49 -4.69 -14.75
C LEU A 300 -37.50 -5.00 -13.64
N LYS A 301 -37.89 -3.97 -12.85
CA LYS A 301 -39.08 -4.08 -12.02
C LYS A 301 -40.28 -4.23 -12.91
N VAL A 302 -40.80 -5.43 -12.93
CA VAL A 302 -42.18 -5.74 -13.23
C VAL A 302 -42.69 -6.66 -12.15
#